data_823cbc2a2200775e907ff1cfc9a65342
#
_entry.id   823cbc2a2200775e907ff1cfc9a65342
#
_cell.length_a   1.000
_cell.length_b   1.000
_cell.length_c   1.000
_cell.angle_alpha   90.00
_cell.angle_beta   90.00
_cell.angle_gamma   90.00
#
_symmetry.space_group_name_H-M   'P 1'
#
loop_
_entity.id
_entity.type
_entity.pdbx_description
1 polymer ?
#
loop_
_entity_poly.entity_id
_entity_poly.type
_entity_poly.pdbx_seq_one_letter_code
_entity_poly.pdbx_strand_id
1 'polypeptide(L)'
;MLCGVDIRLGVKMKVTIGKYKNWFGPYQLAQALCFWMKDDTDCVHKFGEWLAHGSVCPAPKKGDTIVLRDDRPMTMLYKFLTWIHTFRNQKISVHIDKWDTWSMDNTLAHIVLPMLKQLKASKHGAPHVDDKDVPAELRSTAAPPKENEYCVDDNHFKRWDWVMGEMIFAFESQFNDWEERFHTGNHDIRWINNDSGVYQMITGDKDTYKYDMKGAAAYQKRISNGYKLFGKYYENLWD
;
A
#
# COMPACT_ATOMS: atom_id res chain seq x y z
N MET A 1 21.14 27.13 -40.38
CA MET A 1 21.36 26.96 -38.94
C MET A 1 20.65 25.67 -38.52
N LEU A 2 21.41 24.58 -38.39
CA LEU A 2 20.91 23.29 -37.90
C LEU A 2 20.83 23.37 -36.38
N CYS A 3 19.61 23.41 -35.87
CA CYS A 3 19.36 23.35 -34.45
C CYS A 3 19.69 21.91 -33.99
N GLY A 4 20.81 21.76 -33.29
CA GLY A 4 21.21 20.48 -32.73
C GLY A 4 20.18 20.05 -31.70
N VAL A 5 19.47 18.96 -31.98
CA VAL A 5 18.64 18.26 -31.02
C VAL A 5 19.58 17.56 -30.04
N ASP A 6 19.77 18.15 -28.89
CA ASP A 6 20.50 17.56 -27.77
C ASP A 6 19.63 16.40 -27.22
N ILE A 7 19.85 15.19 -27.76
CA ILE A 7 19.25 13.95 -27.27
C ILE A 7 19.92 13.64 -25.94
N ARG A 8 19.53 14.35 -24.89
CA ARG A 8 19.85 13.93 -23.54
C ARG A 8 19.06 12.64 -23.27
N LEU A 9 19.77 11.53 -23.19
CA LEU A 9 19.25 10.29 -22.64
C LEU A 9 18.65 10.64 -21.28
N GLY A 10 17.32 10.72 -21.21
CA GLY A 10 16.61 11.06 -19.98
C GLY A 10 16.98 10.07 -18.89
N VAL A 11 17.51 10.57 -17.81
CA VAL A 11 17.75 9.76 -16.60
C VAL A 11 16.41 9.43 -16.04
N LYS A 12 15.99 8.17 -16.16
CA LYS A 12 14.71 7.70 -15.64
C LYS A 12 14.72 7.72 -14.11
N MET A 13 13.58 8.05 -13.49
CA MET A 13 13.37 7.89 -12.05
C MET A 13 13.78 6.46 -11.64
N LYS A 14 14.56 6.37 -10.58
CA LYS A 14 14.99 5.10 -10.00
C LYS A 14 14.81 5.11 -8.50
N VAL A 15 13.88 4.31 -8.02
CA VAL A 15 13.68 4.06 -6.60
C VAL A 15 14.24 2.68 -6.28
N THR A 16 15.23 2.62 -5.41
CA THR A 16 15.79 1.37 -4.92
C THR A 16 15.63 1.32 -3.41
N ILE A 17 14.77 0.43 -2.95
CA ILE A 17 14.60 0.10 -1.54
C ILE A 17 15.34 -1.20 -1.33
N GLY A 18 16.47 -1.16 -0.62
CA GLY A 18 17.26 -2.35 -0.32
C GLY A 18 16.46 -3.35 0.52
N LYS A 19 16.85 -4.61 0.48
CA LYS A 19 16.18 -5.68 1.24
C LYS A 19 16.07 -5.30 2.71
N TYR A 20 14.89 -5.51 3.30
CA TYR A 20 14.76 -5.54 4.75
C TYR A 20 15.72 -6.58 5.30
N LYS A 21 16.57 -6.15 6.21
CA LYS A 21 17.47 -7.06 6.87
C LYS A 21 16.77 -7.55 8.12
N ASN A 22 16.14 -8.72 8.00
CA ASN A 22 15.51 -9.37 9.14
C ASN A 22 16.46 -9.39 10.33
N TRP A 23 15.92 -9.19 11.50
CA TRP A 23 16.64 -9.37 12.75
C TRP A 23 17.25 -10.78 12.77
N PHE A 24 18.56 -10.85 12.94
CA PHE A 24 19.28 -12.11 13.12
C PHE A 24 19.79 -12.18 14.56
N GLY A 25 18.95 -12.72 15.41
CA GLY A 25 19.24 -12.88 16.83
C GLY A 25 19.49 -14.34 17.21
N PRO A 26 19.60 -14.63 18.52
CA PRO A 26 19.83 -15.98 19.04
C PRO A 26 18.79 -17.01 18.58
N TYR A 27 17.52 -16.60 18.45
CA TYR A 27 16.44 -17.50 18.00
C TYR A 27 16.57 -17.87 16.52
N GLN A 28 16.91 -16.92 15.65
CA GLN A 28 17.17 -17.18 14.24
C GLN A 28 18.44 -18.03 14.04
N LEU A 29 19.44 -17.82 14.91
CA LEU A 29 20.63 -18.67 14.94
C LEU A 29 20.27 -20.11 15.34
N ALA A 30 19.44 -20.28 16.37
CA ALA A 30 18.95 -21.60 16.78
C ALA A 30 18.19 -22.29 15.64
N GLN A 31 17.28 -21.58 14.96
CA GLN A 31 16.57 -22.10 13.80
C GLN A 31 17.51 -22.53 12.67
N ALA A 32 18.54 -21.72 12.39
CA ALA A 32 19.54 -22.04 11.36
C ALA A 32 20.40 -23.24 11.73
N LEU A 33 20.80 -23.37 13.01
CA LEU A 33 21.59 -24.50 13.50
C LEU A 33 20.79 -25.79 13.62
N CYS A 34 19.49 -25.69 13.91
CA CYS A 34 18.59 -26.82 14.08
C CYS A 34 17.67 -27.02 12.87
N PHE A 35 18.15 -26.72 11.65
CA PHE A 35 17.32 -26.74 10.42
C PHE A 35 16.66 -28.09 10.14
N TRP A 36 17.18 -29.19 10.70
CA TRP A 36 16.60 -30.54 10.61
C TRP A 36 15.45 -30.78 11.59
N MET A 37 15.27 -29.91 12.62
CA MET A 37 14.23 -30.05 13.65
C MET A 37 13.02 -29.16 13.35
N LYS A 38 12.56 -29.09 12.11
CA LYS A 38 11.49 -28.18 11.69
C LYS A 38 10.16 -28.40 12.40
N ASP A 39 9.90 -29.62 12.82
CA ASP A 39 8.63 -30.02 13.46
C ASP A 39 8.65 -29.85 14.99
N ASP A 40 9.84 -29.69 15.61
CA ASP A 40 10.00 -29.45 17.05
C ASP A 40 10.38 -27.99 17.34
N THR A 41 9.38 -27.11 17.11
CA THR A 41 9.53 -25.67 17.33
C THR A 41 9.82 -25.33 18.80
N ASP A 42 9.32 -26.13 19.75
CA ASP A 42 9.52 -25.89 21.18
C ASP A 42 10.97 -26.11 21.61
N CYS A 43 11.60 -27.18 21.14
CA CYS A 43 13.03 -27.46 21.41
C CYS A 43 13.93 -26.38 20.79
N VAL A 44 13.67 -26.00 19.53
CA VAL A 44 14.42 -24.94 18.85
C VAL A 44 14.25 -23.60 19.56
N HIS A 45 13.05 -23.29 20.05
CA HIS A 45 12.78 -22.06 20.80
C HIS A 45 13.54 -22.06 22.12
N LYS A 46 13.52 -23.15 22.91
CA LYS A 46 14.28 -23.29 24.15
C LYS A 46 15.78 -23.16 23.93
N PHE A 47 16.30 -23.70 22.83
CA PHE A 47 17.70 -23.52 22.46
C PHE A 47 18.02 -22.05 22.13
N GLY A 48 17.13 -21.37 21.39
CA GLY A 48 17.25 -19.94 21.11
C GLY A 48 17.24 -19.10 22.40
N GLU A 49 16.37 -19.44 23.33
CA GLU A 49 16.28 -18.82 24.65
C GLU A 49 17.55 -19.01 25.48
N TRP A 50 18.09 -20.23 25.48
CA TRP A 50 19.38 -20.50 26.14
C TRP A 50 20.52 -19.69 25.49
N LEU A 51 20.58 -19.58 24.18
CA LEU A 51 21.54 -18.73 23.49
C LEU A 51 21.38 -17.24 23.84
N ALA A 52 20.14 -16.80 24.08
CA ALA A 52 19.83 -15.41 24.38
C ALA A 52 20.17 -15.03 25.84
N HIS A 53 19.86 -15.90 26.79
CA HIS A 53 19.89 -15.59 28.23
C HIS A 53 20.77 -16.53 29.07
N GLY A 54 21.32 -17.59 28.46
CA GLY A 54 22.12 -18.61 29.20
C GLY A 54 21.28 -19.55 30.05
N SER A 55 19.96 -19.39 30.03
CA SER A 55 18.99 -20.22 30.77
C SER A 55 17.67 -20.33 30.01
N VAL A 56 16.94 -21.40 30.23
CA VAL A 56 15.61 -21.60 29.70
C VAL A 56 14.58 -21.27 30.78
N CYS A 57 13.56 -20.50 30.42
CA CYS A 57 12.47 -20.17 31.34
C CYS A 57 11.63 -21.42 31.62
N PRO A 58 11.38 -21.77 32.90
CA PRO A 58 10.46 -22.86 33.20
C PRO A 58 9.05 -22.53 32.68
N ALA A 59 8.35 -23.52 32.17
CA ALA A 59 6.96 -23.34 31.75
C ALA A 59 6.11 -22.81 32.91
N PRO A 60 5.25 -21.81 32.71
CA PRO A 60 4.41 -21.27 33.76
C PRO A 60 3.48 -22.36 34.31
N LYS A 61 3.40 -22.47 35.62
CA LYS A 61 2.47 -23.39 36.29
C LYS A 61 1.08 -22.76 36.33
N LYS A 62 0.05 -23.60 36.45
CA LYS A 62 -1.34 -23.15 36.57
C LYS A 62 -1.48 -22.28 37.83
N GLY A 63 -1.79 -20.99 37.65
CA GLY A 63 -1.91 -20.01 38.72
C GLY A 63 -0.73 -19.01 38.82
N ASP A 64 0.32 -19.19 38.05
CA ASP A 64 1.43 -18.21 38.00
C ASP A 64 1.00 -16.93 37.26
N THR A 65 1.43 -15.78 37.78
CA THR A 65 1.25 -14.52 37.09
C THR A 65 2.18 -14.48 35.89
N ILE A 66 1.63 -14.30 34.68
CA ILE A 66 2.44 -14.16 33.46
C ILE A 66 3.16 -12.81 33.52
N VAL A 67 4.48 -12.82 33.71
CA VAL A 67 5.32 -11.64 33.62
C VAL A 67 5.64 -11.41 32.14
N LEU A 68 5.10 -10.36 31.54
CA LEU A 68 5.31 -10.01 30.13
C LEU A 68 6.71 -9.48 29.83
N ARG A 69 7.50 -9.15 30.86
CA ARG A 69 8.84 -8.61 30.72
C ARG A 69 9.87 -9.64 31.17
N ASP A 70 10.79 -9.96 30.27
CA ASP A 70 11.93 -10.81 30.57
C ASP A 70 13.09 -9.94 31.05
N ASP A 71 13.33 -9.91 32.35
CA ASP A 71 14.42 -9.12 32.99
C ASP A 71 15.72 -9.92 33.11
N ARG A 72 15.82 -11.11 32.53
CA ARG A 72 17.05 -11.92 32.58
C ARG A 72 18.20 -11.25 31.82
N PRO A 73 19.42 -11.40 32.29
CA PRO A 73 20.59 -10.81 31.62
C PRO A 73 20.76 -11.41 30.21
N MET A 74 21.10 -10.57 29.27
CA MET A 74 21.43 -10.99 27.90
C MET A 74 22.85 -11.54 27.85
N THR A 75 23.04 -12.66 27.14
CA THR A 75 24.37 -13.24 26.88
C THR A 75 25.26 -12.31 26.06
N MET A 76 26.56 -12.57 26.11
CA MET A 76 27.51 -11.85 25.24
C MET A 76 27.23 -12.08 23.76
N LEU A 77 26.76 -13.29 23.40
CA LEU A 77 26.34 -13.60 22.04
C LEU A 77 25.18 -12.70 21.61
N TYR A 78 24.14 -12.55 22.44
CA TYR A 78 23.00 -11.67 22.13
C TYR A 78 23.47 -10.22 21.91
N LYS A 79 24.31 -9.71 22.83
CA LYS A 79 24.85 -8.35 22.74
C LYS A 79 25.68 -8.15 21.46
N PHE A 80 26.47 -9.13 21.08
CA PHE A 80 27.29 -9.12 19.87
C PHE A 80 26.44 -9.11 18.61
N LEU A 81 25.42 -9.97 18.54
CA LEU A 81 24.47 -9.99 17.40
C LEU A 81 23.70 -8.68 17.29
N THR A 82 23.26 -8.11 18.42
CA THR A 82 22.61 -6.79 18.45
C THR A 82 23.54 -5.70 17.93
N TRP A 83 24.79 -5.71 18.36
CA TRP A 83 25.80 -4.76 17.88
C TRP A 83 26.04 -4.88 16.39
N ILE A 84 26.20 -6.09 15.82
CA ILE A 84 26.29 -6.30 14.38
C ILE A 84 25.04 -5.76 13.66
N HIS A 85 23.86 -5.96 14.26
CA HIS A 85 22.61 -5.50 13.67
C HIS A 85 22.56 -3.97 13.53
N THR A 86 23.17 -3.20 14.43
CA THR A 86 23.22 -1.73 14.32
C THR A 86 23.90 -1.23 13.04
N PHE A 87 24.81 -2.03 12.45
CA PHE A 87 25.47 -1.70 11.17
C PHE A 87 24.68 -2.15 9.94
N ARG A 88 23.60 -2.90 10.13
CA ARG A 88 22.78 -3.46 9.04
C ARG A 88 21.63 -2.53 8.66
N ASN A 89 21.96 -1.30 8.29
CA ASN A 89 20.96 -0.34 7.84
C ASN A 89 20.42 -0.69 6.44
N GLN A 90 19.11 -0.52 6.26
CA GLN A 90 18.50 -0.59 4.94
C GLN A 90 18.98 0.60 4.10
N LYS A 91 19.55 0.32 2.92
CA LYS A 91 19.91 1.39 1.99
C LYS A 91 18.72 1.76 1.14
N ILE A 92 18.27 2.99 1.27
CA ILE A 92 17.24 3.57 0.41
C ILE A 92 17.94 4.59 -0.48
N SER A 93 17.80 4.45 -1.79
CA SER A 93 18.29 5.40 -2.78
C SER A 93 17.14 5.78 -3.69
N VAL A 94 16.86 7.08 -3.77
CA VAL A 94 15.84 7.63 -4.63
C VAL A 94 16.52 8.63 -5.55
N HIS A 95 16.42 8.39 -6.85
CA HIS A 95 16.86 9.32 -7.88
C HIS A 95 15.62 9.81 -8.62
N ILE A 96 15.44 11.12 -8.66
CA ILE A 96 14.29 11.80 -9.26
C ILE A 96 14.83 12.72 -10.35
N ASP A 97 14.32 12.57 -11.57
CA ASP A 97 14.56 13.51 -12.66
C ASP A 97 13.53 14.67 -12.62
N LYS A 98 13.88 15.82 -13.18
CA LYS A 98 12.97 16.96 -13.26
C LYS A 98 11.66 16.67 -14.00
N TRP A 99 11.66 15.68 -14.88
CA TRP A 99 10.49 15.27 -15.65
C TRP A 99 9.52 14.39 -14.84
N ASP A 100 10.01 13.72 -13.80
CA ASP A 100 9.19 12.87 -12.93
C ASP A 100 8.19 13.71 -12.11
N THR A 101 8.46 15.01 -11.96
CA THR A 101 7.59 15.94 -11.25
C THR A 101 6.56 16.63 -12.14
N TRP A 102 6.67 16.50 -13.47
CA TRP A 102 5.72 17.09 -14.40
C TRP A 102 4.29 16.52 -14.21
N SER A 103 4.21 15.20 -14.10
CA SER A 103 2.97 14.46 -13.75
C SER A 103 3.26 13.62 -12.51
N MET A 104 3.51 14.30 -11.38
CA MET A 104 3.93 13.66 -10.13
C MET A 104 2.88 12.67 -9.60
N ASP A 105 1.61 12.95 -9.79
CA ASP A 105 0.48 12.09 -9.44
C ASP A 105 0.58 10.73 -10.16
N ASN A 106 0.84 10.73 -11.47
CA ASN A 106 1.02 9.51 -12.25
C ASN A 106 2.29 8.75 -11.81
N THR A 107 3.40 9.48 -11.63
CA THR A 107 4.67 8.89 -11.18
C THR A 107 4.52 8.22 -9.81
N LEU A 108 3.83 8.87 -8.86
CA LEU A 108 3.56 8.30 -7.54
C LEU A 108 2.61 7.10 -7.60
N ALA A 109 1.64 7.09 -8.50
CA ALA A 109 0.71 5.98 -8.66
C ALA A 109 1.42 4.67 -8.99
N HIS A 110 2.50 4.69 -9.79
CA HIS A 110 3.35 3.53 -10.08
C HIS A 110 4.00 2.91 -8.83
N ILE A 111 4.21 3.70 -7.78
CA ILE A 111 4.78 3.23 -6.51
C ILE A 111 3.67 2.83 -5.53
N VAL A 112 2.68 3.70 -5.36
CA VAL A 112 1.62 3.54 -4.36
C VAL A 112 0.70 2.37 -4.66
N LEU A 113 0.28 2.22 -5.93
CA LEU A 113 -0.67 1.17 -6.32
C LEU A 113 -0.20 -0.26 -6.00
N PRO A 114 1.03 -0.68 -6.40
CA PRO A 114 1.50 -2.01 -6.03
C PRO A 114 1.68 -2.19 -4.51
N MET A 115 2.04 -1.13 -3.79
CA MET A 115 2.14 -1.19 -2.32
C MET A 115 0.77 -1.39 -1.66
N LEU A 116 -0.26 -0.67 -2.11
CA LEU A 116 -1.63 -0.85 -1.61
C LEU A 116 -2.17 -2.26 -1.90
N LYS A 117 -1.92 -2.78 -3.11
CA LYS A 117 -2.31 -4.16 -3.48
C LYS A 117 -1.62 -5.20 -2.61
N GLN A 118 -0.32 -5.03 -2.38
CA GLN A 118 0.45 -5.91 -1.52
C GLN A 118 -0.05 -5.85 -0.07
N LEU A 119 -0.23 -4.65 0.48
CA LEU A 119 -0.75 -4.46 1.83
C LEU A 119 -2.13 -5.10 1.99
N LYS A 120 -3.04 -4.90 1.03
CA LYS A 120 -4.37 -5.53 1.04
C LYS A 120 -4.30 -7.06 1.07
N ALA A 121 -3.32 -7.65 0.37
CA ALA A 121 -3.16 -9.11 0.28
C ALA A 121 -2.52 -9.72 1.52
N SER A 122 -1.59 -9.00 2.20
CA SER A 122 -0.78 -9.54 3.30
C SER A 122 -1.22 -9.09 4.69
N LYS A 123 -2.09 -8.09 4.81
CA LYS A 123 -2.47 -7.51 6.11
C LYS A 123 -3.06 -8.53 7.08
N HIS A 124 -2.67 -8.45 8.32
CA HIS A 124 -3.17 -9.27 9.43
C HIS A 124 -4.15 -8.50 10.33
N GLY A 125 -4.07 -7.16 10.32
CA GLY A 125 -4.88 -6.27 11.11
C GLY A 125 -5.78 -5.35 10.28
N ALA A 126 -6.63 -4.59 10.97
CA ALA A 126 -7.43 -3.51 10.39
C ALA A 126 -7.50 -2.35 11.38
N PRO A 127 -7.25 -1.11 10.95
CA PRO A 127 -7.45 0.06 11.77
C PRO A 127 -8.95 0.35 11.95
N HIS A 128 -9.25 1.26 12.86
CA HIS A 128 -10.60 1.79 12.97
C HIS A 128 -10.96 2.61 11.73
N VAL A 129 -12.12 2.31 11.14
CA VAL A 129 -12.67 3.03 9.99
C VAL A 129 -13.97 3.69 10.39
N ASP A 130 -14.13 4.98 10.09
CA ASP A 130 -15.34 5.74 10.35
C ASP A 130 -16.52 5.23 9.53
N ASP A 131 -17.68 5.06 10.14
CA ASP A 131 -18.92 4.62 9.48
C ASP A 131 -19.37 5.53 8.32
N LYS A 132 -19.02 6.82 8.37
CA LYS A 132 -19.37 7.77 7.30
C LYS A 132 -18.59 7.56 6.00
N ASP A 133 -17.47 6.85 6.06
CA ASP A 133 -16.58 6.63 4.93
C ASP A 133 -16.90 5.34 4.16
N VAL A 134 -17.85 4.57 4.66
CA VAL A 134 -18.26 3.28 4.10
C VAL A 134 -19.75 3.25 3.75
N PRO A 135 -20.18 2.37 2.84
CA PRO A 135 -21.59 2.14 2.56
C PRO A 135 -22.38 1.73 3.80
N ALA A 136 -23.69 1.96 3.79
CA ALA A 136 -24.57 1.75 4.96
C ALA A 136 -24.51 0.31 5.49
N GLU A 137 -24.38 -0.67 4.60
CA GLU A 137 -24.34 -2.11 4.93
C GLU A 137 -23.04 -2.54 5.64
N LEU A 138 -21.96 -1.74 5.56
CA LEU A 138 -20.69 -2.02 6.23
C LEU A 138 -20.52 -1.24 7.55
N ARG A 139 -21.45 -0.36 7.90
CA ARG A 139 -21.37 0.43 9.13
C ARG A 139 -21.43 -0.44 10.36
N SER A 140 -20.88 0.06 11.46
CA SER A 140 -20.94 -0.62 12.75
C SER A 140 -22.39 -0.87 13.21
N THR A 141 -23.30 0.05 12.86
CA THR A 141 -24.74 -0.05 13.15
C THR A 141 -25.46 -1.14 12.33
N ALA A 142 -24.89 -1.60 11.24
CA ALA A 142 -25.41 -2.68 10.41
C ALA A 142 -24.87 -4.07 10.83
N ALA A 143 -23.87 -4.11 11.70
CA ALA A 143 -23.31 -5.35 12.20
C ALA A 143 -24.21 -5.98 13.30
N PRO A 144 -24.20 -7.31 13.46
CA PRO A 144 -24.82 -7.97 14.61
C PRO A 144 -24.26 -7.44 15.94
N PRO A 145 -25.03 -7.59 17.04
CA PRO A 145 -24.54 -7.23 18.37
C PRO A 145 -23.22 -7.96 18.68
N LYS A 146 -22.27 -7.24 19.28
CA LYS A 146 -20.98 -7.80 19.67
C LYS A 146 -21.16 -8.86 20.76
N GLU A 147 -20.33 -9.91 20.72
CA GLU A 147 -20.31 -10.93 21.75
C GLU A 147 -19.90 -10.37 23.12
N ASN A 148 -18.95 -9.43 23.11
CA ASN A 148 -18.52 -8.71 24.32
C ASN A 148 -18.01 -7.31 23.96
N GLU A 149 -17.83 -6.47 24.96
CA GLU A 149 -17.47 -5.05 24.81
C GLU A 149 -16.05 -4.85 24.25
N TYR A 150 -15.17 -5.84 24.41
CA TYR A 150 -13.78 -5.77 23.97
C TYR A 150 -13.56 -6.24 22.51
N CYS A 151 -14.57 -6.92 21.94
CA CYS A 151 -14.48 -7.39 20.55
C CYS A 151 -14.81 -6.29 19.55
N VAL A 152 -14.19 -6.36 18.40
CA VAL A 152 -14.61 -5.57 17.24
C VAL A 152 -15.91 -6.15 16.66
N ASP A 153 -16.67 -5.34 15.93
CA ASP A 153 -17.86 -5.82 15.22
C ASP A 153 -17.52 -6.61 13.96
N ASP A 154 -18.44 -7.43 13.46
CA ASP A 154 -18.26 -8.32 12.32
C ASP A 154 -17.93 -7.60 10.99
N ASN A 155 -18.21 -6.31 10.93
CA ASN A 155 -17.92 -5.49 9.76
C ASN A 155 -16.56 -4.76 9.86
N HIS A 156 -15.84 -4.86 10.98
CA HIS A 156 -14.60 -4.13 11.21
C HIS A 156 -13.57 -4.33 10.09
N PHE A 157 -13.24 -5.59 9.79
CA PHE A 157 -12.29 -5.93 8.72
C PHE A 157 -12.83 -5.62 7.33
N LYS A 158 -14.14 -5.81 7.10
CA LYS A 158 -14.80 -5.54 5.82
C LYS A 158 -14.77 -4.06 5.47
N ARG A 159 -14.90 -3.18 6.48
CA ARG A 159 -14.76 -1.73 6.29
C ARG A 159 -13.38 -1.36 5.75
N TRP A 160 -12.34 -1.91 6.37
CA TRP A 160 -10.98 -1.65 5.92
C TRP A 160 -10.71 -2.22 4.52
N ASP A 161 -11.20 -3.42 4.23
CA ASP A 161 -11.10 -4.03 2.90
C ASP A 161 -11.77 -3.18 1.82
N TRP A 162 -12.92 -2.60 2.15
CA TRP A 162 -13.64 -1.71 1.24
C TRP A 162 -12.85 -0.41 1.02
N VAL A 163 -12.39 0.24 2.08
CA VAL A 163 -11.61 1.48 2.02
C VAL A 163 -10.34 1.28 1.17
N MET A 164 -9.59 0.20 1.41
CA MET A 164 -8.42 -0.14 0.58
C MET A 164 -8.82 -0.41 -0.88
N GLY A 165 -9.98 -1.01 -1.11
CA GLY A 165 -10.52 -1.21 -2.45
C GLY A 165 -10.78 0.11 -3.18
N GLU A 166 -11.36 1.10 -2.51
CA GLU A 166 -11.60 2.43 -3.09
C GLU A 166 -10.30 3.22 -3.34
N MET A 167 -9.30 3.09 -2.45
CA MET A 167 -7.96 3.64 -2.68
C MET A 167 -7.33 3.03 -3.93
N ILE A 168 -7.31 1.69 -4.02
CA ILE A 168 -6.76 0.96 -5.18
C ILE A 168 -7.47 1.39 -6.46
N PHE A 169 -8.80 1.45 -6.44
CA PHE A 169 -9.61 1.90 -7.58
C PHE A 169 -9.19 3.29 -8.07
N ALA A 170 -8.95 4.24 -7.15
CA ALA A 170 -8.54 5.59 -7.51
C ALA A 170 -7.17 5.61 -8.21
N PHE A 171 -6.19 4.87 -7.67
CA PHE A 171 -4.86 4.79 -8.29
C PHE A 171 -4.85 3.97 -9.58
N GLU A 172 -5.68 2.94 -9.72
CA GLU A 172 -5.83 2.19 -10.98
C GLU A 172 -6.41 3.05 -12.09
N SER A 173 -7.29 3.98 -11.75
CA SER A 173 -7.90 4.90 -12.72
C SER A 173 -6.89 5.81 -13.41
N GLN A 174 -5.70 6.01 -12.82
CA GLN A 174 -4.61 6.76 -13.47
C GLN A 174 -4.02 6.03 -14.70
N PHE A 175 -4.16 4.71 -14.75
CA PHE A 175 -3.58 3.87 -15.82
C PHE A 175 -4.61 3.41 -16.84
N ASN A 176 -5.88 3.78 -16.64
CA ASN A 176 -6.98 3.40 -17.50
C ASN A 176 -7.57 4.65 -18.15
N ASP A 177 -7.81 4.59 -19.44
CA ASP A 177 -8.58 5.62 -20.13
C ASP A 177 -10.08 5.41 -19.83
N TRP A 178 -10.44 5.77 -18.58
CA TRP A 178 -11.80 5.54 -18.07
C TRP A 178 -12.82 6.48 -18.71
N GLU A 179 -12.41 7.62 -19.25
CA GLU A 179 -13.28 8.60 -19.89
C GLU A 179 -13.87 8.05 -21.18
N GLU A 180 -13.15 7.21 -21.93
CA GLU A 180 -13.64 6.59 -23.16
C GLU A 180 -14.98 5.85 -22.99
N ARG A 181 -15.24 5.31 -21.79
CA ARG A 181 -16.49 4.58 -21.49
C ARG A 181 -17.72 5.45 -21.55
N PHE A 182 -17.56 6.76 -21.44
CA PHE A 182 -18.63 7.75 -21.41
C PHE A 182 -18.81 8.45 -22.77
N HIS A 183 -17.97 8.13 -23.75
CA HIS A 183 -18.07 8.58 -25.12
C HIS A 183 -18.79 7.55 -25.98
N THR A 184 -19.76 7.99 -26.77
CA THR A 184 -20.49 7.13 -27.70
C THR A 184 -20.72 7.87 -29.03
N GLY A 185 -20.88 7.09 -30.11
CA GLY A 185 -21.05 7.65 -31.45
C GLY A 185 -19.74 8.13 -32.07
N ASN A 186 -19.83 8.81 -33.20
CA ASN A 186 -18.70 9.31 -33.97
C ASN A 186 -18.82 10.81 -34.18
N HIS A 187 -17.66 11.48 -34.14
CA HIS A 187 -17.58 12.89 -34.52
C HIS A 187 -17.60 13.06 -36.04
N ASP A 188 -18.40 14.00 -36.52
CA ASP A 188 -18.30 14.58 -37.86
C ASP A 188 -17.88 16.05 -37.71
N ILE A 189 -16.57 16.26 -37.52
CA ILE A 189 -15.98 17.58 -37.36
C ILE A 189 -15.33 18.02 -38.66
N ARG A 190 -15.68 19.23 -39.13
CA ARG A 190 -15.10 19.84 -40.33
C ARG A 190 -14.50 21.18 -39.98
N TRP A 191 -13.39 21.50 -40.61
CA TRP A 191 -12.71 22.78 -40.49
C TRP A 191 -12.99 23.59 -41.76
N ILE A 192 -13.66 24.71 -41.60
CA ILE A 192 -13.91 25.64 -42.72
C ILE A 192 -13.01 26.85 -42.54
N ASN A 193 -12.32 27.22 -43.63
CA ASN A 193 -11.56 28.47 -43.65
C ASN A 193 -12.52 29.61 -43.96
N ASN A 194 -12.58 30.61 -43.10
CA ASN A 194 -13.31 31.83 -43.36
C ASN A 194 -12.47 32.76 -44.26
N ASP A 195 -13.13 33.67 -44.97
CA ASP A 195 -12.46 34.64 -45.87
C ASP A 195 -11.36 35.47 -45.19
N SER A 196 -11.36 35.51 -43.86
CA SER A 196 -10.33 36.16 -43.01
C SER A 196 -9.10 35.27 -42.75
N GLY A 197 -9.02 34.05 -43.28
CA GLY A 197 -7.91 33.10 -43.04
C GLY A 197 -7.96 32.37 -41.69
N VAL A 198 -9.07 32.47 -40.97
CA VAL A 198 -9.30 31.78 -39.70
C VAL A 198 -10.08 30.50 -39.94
N TYR A 199 -9.55 29.37 -39.40
CA TYR A 199 -10.25 28.08 -39.45
C TYR A 199 -11.29 28.02 -38.34
N GLN A 200 -12.55 27.76 -38.74
CA GLN A 200 -13.65 27.52 -37.79
C GLN A 200 -14.02 26.04 -37.82
N MET A 201 -14.11 25.47 -36.61
CA MET A 201 -14.61 24.09 -36.43
C MET A 201 -16.15 24.12 -36.52
N ILE A 202 -16.70 23.27 -37.36
CA ILE A 202 -18.15 23.05 -37.45
C ILE A 202 -18.47 21.58 -37.29
N THR A 203 -19.64 21.29 -36.74
CA THR A 203 -20.20 19.95 -36.62
C THR A 203 -21.00 19.64 -37.91
N GLY A 204 -20.70 18.52 -38.55
CA GLY A 204 -21.41 18.05 -39.73
C GLY A 204 -22.69 17.28 -39.39
N ASP A 205 -23.49 17.01 -40.43
CA ASP A 205 -24.81 16.38 -40.30
C ASP A 205 -24.75 14.90 -39.85
N LYS A 206 -23.57 14.29 -39.93
CA LYS A 206 -23.33 12.87 -39.53
C LYS A 206 -22.79 12.73 -38.12
N ASP A 207 -22.69 13.82 -37.35
CA ASP A 207 -22.24 13.78 -35.97
C ASP A 207 -23.27 13.06 -35.11
N THR A 208 -22.81 11.97 -34.48
CA THR A 208 -23.61 11.15 -33.55
C THR A 208 -22.99 11.10 -32.17
N TYR A 209 -21.92 11.88 -31.98
CA TYR A 209 -21.18 11.89 -30.73
C TYR A 209 -22.03 12.33 -29.54
N LYS A 210 -21.92 11.59 -28.45
CA LYS A 210 -22.54 11.90 -27.15
C LYS A 210 -21.57 11.60 -26.04
N TYR A 211 -21.57 12.48 -25.07
CA TYR A 211 -20.79 12.31 -23.83
C TYR A 211 -21.73 12.23 -22.62
N ASP A 212 -21.63 11.13 -21.87
CA ASP A 212 -22.39 10.98 -20.62
C ASP A 212 -21.68 11.73 -19.47
N MET A 213 -21.96 13.03 -19.38
CA MET A 213 -21.40 13.90 -18.34
C MET A 213 -21.77 13.43 -16.92
N LYS A 214 -22.98 12.85 -16.73
CA LYS A 214 -23.43 12.42 -15.40
C LYS A 214 -22.68 11.17 -14.94
N GLY A 215 -22.53 10.20 -15.82
CA GLY A 215 -21.74 8.99 -15.55
C GLY A 215 -20.28 9.31 -15.30
N ALA A 216 -19.68 10.15 -16.15
CA ALA A 216 -18.30 10.61 -16.00
C ALA A 216 -18.07 11.36 -14.67
N ALA A 217 -18.97 12.29 -14.31
CA ALA A 217 -18.90 13.02 -13.06
C ALA A 217 -19.03 12.10 -11.82
N ALA A 218 -19.90 11.09 -11.88
CA ALA A 218 -20.04 10.10 -10.81
C ALA A 218 -18.77 9.25 -10.65
N TYR A 219 -18.17 8.81 -11.76
CA TYR A 219 -16.94 8.05 -11.78
C TYR A 219 -15.76 8.89 -11.22
N GLN A 220 -15.60 10.13 -11.67
CA GLN A 220 -14.60 11.06 -11.17
C GLN A 220 -14.78 11.35 -9.67
N LYS A 221 -16.01 11.46 -9.19
CA LYS A 221 -16.31 11.62 -7.76
C LYS A 221 -15.82 10.43 -6.95
N ARG A 222 -15.97 9.20 -7.46
CA ARG A 222 -15.47 7.99 -6.81
C ARG A 222 -13.94 7.99 -6.75
N ILE A 223 -13.25 8.35 -7.86
CA ILE A 223 -11.79 8.52 -7.89
C ILE A 223 -11.36 9.51 -6.80
N SER A 224 -11.96 10.70 -6.78
CA SER A 224 -11.65 11.75 -5.80
C SER A 224 -11.89 11.28 -4.36
N ASN A 225 -12.91 10.45 -4.12
CA ASN A 225 -13.16 9.86 -2.82
C ASN A 225 -12.04 8.88 -2.41
N GLY A 226 -11.57 8.03 -3.33
CA GLY A 226 -10.45 7.12 -3.07
C GLY A 226 -9.18 7.85 -2.66
N TYR A 227 -8.83 8.97 -3.30
CA TYR A 227 -7.70 9.81 -2.88
C TYR A 227 -7.91 10.47 -1.52
N LYS A 228 -9.14 10.91 -1.21
CA LYS A 228 -9.46 11.43 0.14
C LYS A 228 -9.29 10.36 1.21
N LEU A 229 -9.75 9.14 0.94
CA LEU A 229 -9.58 8.01 1.85
C LEU A 229 -8.09 7.68 2.04
N PHE A 230 -7.30 7.68 0.97
CA PHE A 230 -5.85 7.48 1.05
C PHE A 230 -5.19 8.53 1.96
N GLY A 231 -5.49 9.82 1.77
CA GLY A 231 -4.96 10.87 2.64
C GLY A 231 -5.45 10.75 4.09
N LYS A 232 -6.73 10.41 4.30
CA LYS A 232 -7.31 10.28 5.64
C LYS A 232 -6.70 9.11 6.43
N TYR A 233 -6.49 7.98 5.78
CA TYR A 233 -5.99 6.76 6.43
C TYR A 233 -4.50 6.52 6.16
N TYR A 234 -3.75 7.55 5.76
CA TYR A 234 -2.34 7.43 5.43
C TYR A 234 -1.50 6.83 6.55
N GLU A 235 -1.73 7.28 7.80
CA GLU A 235 -1.01 6.79 8.98
C GLU A 235 -1.40 5.35 9.38
N ASN A 236 -2.44 4.81 8.78
CA ASN A 236 -2.92 3.45 9.02
C ASN A 236 -2.49 2.44 7.94
N LEU A 237 -1.64 2.86 6.99
CA LEU A 237 -1.11 2.01 5.92
C LEU A 237 0.08 1.17 6.40
N TRP A 238 -0.18 0.27 7.35
CA TRP A 238 0.80 -0.66 7.93
C TRP A 238 0.15 -2.04 8.18
N ASP A 239 0.97 -3.07 8.38
CA ASP A 239 0.58 -4.44 8.70
C ASP A 239 1.13 -4.89 10.05
#